data_e85e55a4766181d6dc18c564e9d0318a
#
_entry.id   e85e55a4766181d6dc18c564e9d0318a
#
_cell.length_a   1.000
_cell.length_b   1.000
_cell.length_c   1.000
_cell.angle_alpha   90.00
_cell.angle_beta   90.00
_cell.angle_gamma   90.00
#
_symmetry.space_group_name_H-M   'P 1'
#
loop_
_entity.id
_entity.type
_entity.pdbx_description
1 polymer ?
#
loop_
_entity_poly.entity_id
_entity_poly.type
_entity_poly.pdbx_seq_one_letter_code
_entity_poly.pdbx_strand_id
1 'polypeptide(L)'
;IENTTSGSINEVYDQLQHTQLSIIGELTHPIRHTLLVGSDTSIDKIKTLYAHPQVFTQCSHFLAELGNVEVKTMDSTSSAMLTVSELKRDDVAAIGSEAGGNLYGLMAIKSNLANQKENHSRFIVVARNPVVVPLQVPAKTTLVMSTIQKPGALVEALLVLRENSINMTKLESRPIPGNPWEEMFYIDVEGNVEAGPVQNALDSLRGITRYIKVLGCYPSEEISPTKVAAASALAD
;
A
#
# COMPACT_ATOMS: atom_id res chain seq x y z
N ILE A 1 1.58 -1.61 3.46
CA ILE A 1 0.18 -1.89 3.80
C ILE A 1 -0.72 -1.91 2.56
N GLU A 2 -0.43 -1.07 1.57
CA GLU A 2 -1.18 -1.00 0.32
C GLU A 2 -0.33 -0.42 -0.82
N ASN A 3 -0.73 -0.71 -2.04
CA ASN A 3 -0.15 -0.14 -3.25
C ASN A 3 -1.27 0.31 -4.19
N THR A 4 -1.11 1.47 -4.83
CA THR A 4 -2.16 2.07 -5.68
C THR A 4 -2.53 1.24 -6.90
N THR A 5 -1.62 0.34 -7.34
CA THR A 5 -1.84 -0.53 -8.51
C THR A 5 -2.29 -1.93 -8.11
N SER A 6 -1.78 -2.45 -6.98
CA SER A 6 -1.98 -3.84 -6.57
C SER A 6 -2.98 -4.00 -5.42
N GLY A 7 -3.46 -2.88 -4.86
CA GLY A 7 -4.42 -2.91 -3.76
C GLY A 7 -3.80 -3.17 -2.39
N SER A 8 -4.63 -3.66 -1.48
CA SER A 8 -4.29 -3.89 -0.07
C SER A 8 -3.44 -5.16 0.12
N ILE A 9 -2.50 -5.11 1.06
CA ILE A 9 -1.71 -6.27 1.48
C ILE A 9 -2.42 -6.92 2.67
N ASN A 10 -3.25 -7.88 2.36
CA ASN A 10 -4.20 -8.51 3.29
C ASN A 10 -3.56 -9.04 4.57
N GLU A 11 -2.40 -9.68 4.45
CA GLU A 11 -1.66 -10.26 5.59
C GLU A 11 -1.26 -9.21 6.62
N VAL A 12 -1.00 -7.96 6.20
CA VAL A 12 -0.68 -6.86 7.12
C VAL A 12 -1.91 -6.50 7.95
N TYR A 13 -3.09 -6.40 7.34
CA TYR A 13 -4.34 -6.10 8.05
C TYR A 13 -4.67 -7.21 9.05
N ASP A 14 -4.51 -8.47 8.66
CA ASP A 14 -4.75 -9.61 9.54
C ASP A 14 -3.82 -9.59 10.77
N GLN A 15 -2.55 -9.15 10.60
CA GLN A 15 -1.61 -8.97 11.71
C GLN A 15 -1.96 -7.76 12.60
N LEU A 16 -2.46 -6.67 12.04
CA LEU A 16 -2.83 -5.47 12.81
C LEU A 16 -3.95 -5.73 13.82
N GLN A 17 -4.85 -6.65 13.55
CA GLN A 17 -5.91 -7.05 14.48
C GLN A 17 -5.35 -7.53 15.82
N HIS A 18 -4.28 -8.31 15.77
CA HIS A 18 -3.71 -9.03 16.93
C HIS A 18 -2.51 -8.33 17.56
N THR A 19 -1.99 -7.28 16.90
CA THR A 19 -0.77 -6.61 17.38
C THR A 19 -1.00 -5.79 18.65
N GLN A 20 0.05 -5.72 19.49
CA GLN A 20 0.15 -4.77 20.60
C GLN A 20 0.93 -3.50 20.19
N LEU A 21 1.36 -3.42 18.93
CA LEU A 21 2.07 -2.26 18.42
C LEU A 21 1.08 -1.15 18.07
N SER A 22 1.55 0.09 18.16
CA SER A 22 0.83 1.28 17.72
C SER A 22 1.39 1.80 16.42
N ILE A 23 0.52 2.23 15.50
CA ILE A 23 0.92 2.96 14.30
C ILE A 23 1.33 4.37 14.76
N ILE A 24 2.55 4.78 14.44
CA ILE A 24 3.12 6.06 14.85
C ILE A 24 3.47 6.96 13.67
N GLY A 25 3.27 6.50 12.45
CA GLY A 25 3.53 7.25 11.22
C GLY A 25 3.16 6.46 9.98
N GLU A 26 3.14 7.17 8.88
CA GLU A 26 3.00 6.61 7.54
C GLU A 26 4.04 7.20 6.59
N LEU A 27 4.33 6.50 5.51
CA LEU A 27 5.20 6.93 4.44
C LEU A 27 4.66 6.43 3.11
N THR A 28 4.48 7.34 2.16
CA THR A 28 4.14 6.98 0.78
C THR A 28 5.38 7.08 -0.09
N HIS A 29 5.67 5.99 -0.80
CA HIS A 29 6.86 5.89 -1.65
C HIS A 29 6.46 5.58 -3.10
N PRO A 30 6.93 6.38 -4.09
CA PRO A 30 6.69 6.10 -5.50
C PRO A 30 7.48 4.86 -5.94
N ILE A 31 6.79 3.92 -6.58
CA ILE A 31 7.38 2.71 -7.13
C ILE A 31 7.70 2.95 -8.61
N ARG A 32 8.98 2.88 -8.94
CA ARG A 32 9.47 3.04 -10.31
C ARG A 32 10.24 1.79 -10.72
N HIS A 33 9.83 1.21 -11.83
CA HIS A 33 10.45 0.03 -12.39
C HIS A 33 11.44 0.39 -13.49
N THR A 34 12.65 -0.16 -13.37
CA THR A 34 13.79 0.09 -14.26
C THR A 34 14.39 -1.24 -14.67
N LEU A 35 14.78 -1.38 -15.93
CA LEU A 35 15.51 -2.53 -16.45
C LEU A 35 16.98 -2.38 -16.09
N LEU A 36 17.51 -3.35 -15.38
CA LEU A 36 18.83 -3.34 -14.75
C LEU A 36 19.66 -4.51 -15.27
N VAL A 37 20.92 -4.23 -15.62
CA VAL A 37 21.87 -5.22 -16.16
C VAL A 37 23.21 -5.18 -15.42
N GLY A 38 23.92 -6.30 -15.38
CA GLY A 38 25.21 -6.45 -14.67
C GLY A 38 26.43 -6.14 -15.53
N SER A 39 26.25 -5.89 -16.83
CA SER A 39 27.33 -5.60 -17.77
C SER A 39 26.85 -4.64 -18.86
N ASP A 40 27.76 -4.03 -19.58
CA ASP A 40 27.43 -3.19 -20.74
C ASP A 40 26.81 -4.07 -21.85
N THR A 41 25.50 -3.87 -22.04
CA THR A 41 24.69 -4.66 -22.99
C THR A 41 23.53 -3.82 -23.53
N SER A 42 22.86 -4.32 -24.57
CA SER A 42 21.66 -3.70 -25.16
C SER A 42 20.41 -4.54 -24.87
N ILE A 43 19.25 -3.91 -24.93
CA ILE A 43 17.96 -4.55 -24.67
C ILE A 43 17.75 -5.77 -25.59
N ASP A 44 18.17 -5.69 -26.86
CA ASP A 44 18.00 -6.75 -27.86
C ASP A 44 18.78 -8.04 -27.55
N LYS A 45 19.79 -7.96 -26.68
CA LYS A 45 20.57 -9.12 -26.24
C LYS A 45 19.95 -9.86 -25.06
N ILE A 46 18.98 -9.26 -24.37
CA ILE A 46 18.39 -9.85 -23.18
C ILE A 46 17.54 -11.05 -23.56
N LYS A 47 17.87 -12.21 -22.99
CA LYS A 47 17.17 -13.48 -23.18
C LYS A 47 16.41 -13.92 -21.94
N THR A 48 16.87 -13.52 -20.76
CA THR A 48 16.26 -13.92 -19.48
C THR A 48 16.04 -12.68 -18.59
N LEU A 49 14.83 -12.57 -18.05
CA LEU A 49 14.42 -11.48 -17.18
C LEU A 49 14.01 -12.01 -15.81
N TYR A 50 14.64 -11.48 -14.75
CA TYR A 50 14.35 -11.81 -13.37
C TYR A 50 13.54 -10.71 -12.71
N ALA A 51 12.39 -11.05 -12.09
CA ALA A 51 11.63 -10.12 -11.28
C ALA A 51 10.61 -10.82 -10.36
N HIS A 52 10.08 -10.08 -9.40
CA HIS A 52 8.94 -10.53 -8.60
C HIS A 52 7.67 -10.65 -9.50
N PRO A 53 6.78 -11.62 -9.28
CA PRO A 53 5.58 -11.82 -10.10
C PRO A 53 4.74 -10.55 -10.30
N GLN A 54 4.59 -9.75 -9.26
CA GLN A 54 3.83 -8.50 -9.30
C GLN A 54 4.44 -7.46 -10.28
N VAL A 55 5.76 -7.42 -10.39
CA VAL A 55 6.46 -6.52 -11.34
C VAL A 55 6.12 -6.89 -12.78
N PHE A 56 6.02 -8.18 -13.09
CA PHE A 56 5.61 -8.62 -14.42
C PHE A 56 4.21 -8.14 -14.78
N THR A 57 3.27 -8.19 -13.84
CA THR A 57 1.91 -7.66 -14.05
C THR A 57 1.93 -6.14 -14.26
N GLN A 58 2.71 -5.42 -13.46
CA GLN A 58 2.82 -3.96 -13.54
C GLN A 58 3.58 -3.45 -14.77
N CYS A 59 4.39 -4.29 -15.42
CA CYS A 59 5.21 -3.96 -16.59
C CYS A 59 4.82 -4.77 -17.84
N SER A 60 3.58 -5.27 -17.92
CA SER A 60 3.15 -6.20 -18.98
C SER A 60 3.25 -5.61 -20.40
N HIS A 61 3.05 -4.31 -20.58
CA HIS A 61 3.23 -3.65 -21.89
C HIS A 61 4.69 -3.72 -22.33
N PHE A 62 5.61 -3.36 -21.44
CA PHE A 62 7.04 -3.47 -21.72
C PHE A 62 7.48 -4.89 -22.01
N LEU A 63 6.97 -5.89 -21.30
CA LEU A 63 7.26 -7.30 -21.55
C LEU A 63 6.76 -7.75 -22.93
N ALA A 64 5.61 -7.28 -23.36
CA ALA A 64 5.09 -7.57 -24.71
C ALA A 64 5.98 -6.96 -25.81
N GLU A 65 6.59 -5.79 -25.58
CA GLU A 65 7.54 -5.16 -26.48
C GLU A 65 8.86 -5.94 -26.60
N LEU A 66 9.32 -6.57 -25.49
CA LEU A 66 10.55 -7.37 -25.47
C LEU A 66 10.45 -8.67 -26.29
N GLY A 67 9.25 -9.17 -26.54
CA GLY A 67 9.03 -10.40 -27.32
C GLY A 67 9.45 -11.67 -26.57
N ASN A 68 10.28 -12.53 -27.20
CA ASN A 68 10.63 -13.86 -26.69
C ASN A 68 11.74 -13.81 -25.63
N VAL A 69 11.45 -13.27 -24.46
CA VAL A 69 12.35 -13.27 -23.30
C VAL A 69 11.83 -14.29 -22.27
N GLU A 70 12.70 -15.15 -21.78
CA GLU A 70 12.39 -16.08 -20.69
C GLU A 70 12.19 -15.28 -19.40
N VAL A 71 11.03 -15.44 -18.76
CA VAL A 71 10.71 -14.76 -17.51
C VAL A 71 10.93 -15.70 -16.33
N LYS A 72 11.78 -15.31 -15.37
CA LYS A 72 12.05 -16.05 -14.13
C LYS A 72 11.56 -15.29 -12.92
N THR A 73 10.64 -15.90 -12.20
CA THR A 73 10.07 -15.33 -10.97
C THR A 73 11.02 -15.46 -9.80
N MET A 74 11.09 -14.38 -8.99
CA MET A 74 11.89 -14.28 -7.78
C MET A 74 11.02 -13.85 -6.61
N ASP A 75 11.39 -14.20 -5.40
CA ASP A 75 10.62 -13.89 -4.17
C ASP A 75 10.60 -12.39 -3.86
N SER A 76 11.57 -11.64 -4.38
CA SER A 76 11.64 -10.18 -4.22
C SER A 76 12.40 -9.52 -5.37
N THR A 77 12.21 -8.20 -5.54
CA THR A 77 13.02 -7.41 -6.47
C THR A 77 14.50 -7.39 -6.07
N SER A 78 14.78 -7.43 -4.77
CA SER A 78 16.17 -7.50 -4.27
C SER A 78 16.85 -8.81 -4.66
N SER A 79 16.19 -9.95 -4.52
CA SER A 79 16.76 -11.25 -4.94
C SER A 79 16.94 -11.33 -6.45
N ALA A 80 16.05 -10.71 -7.24
CA ALA A 80 16.24 -10.61 -8.69
C ALA A 80 17.50 -9.81 -9.06
N MET A 81 17.68 -8.64 -8.43
CA MET A 81 18.86 -7.80 -8.66
C MET A 81 20.15 -8.48 -8.22
N LEU A 82 20.16 -9.13 -7.05
CA LEU A 82 21.30 -9.89 -6.56
C LEU A 82 21.68 -11.01 -7.54
N THR A 83 20.71 -11.78 -8.00
CA THR A 83 20.93 -12.88 -8.97
C THR A 83 21.60 -12.37 -10.24
N VAL A 84 21.11 -11.28 -10.83
CA VAL A 84 21.69 -10.70 -12.05
C VAL A 84 23.11 -10.18 -11.80
N SER A 85 23.37 -9.57 -10.64
CA SER A 85 24.69 -9.11 -10.24
C SER A 85 25.72 -10.26 -10.13
N GLU A 86 25.30 -11.39 -9.58
CA GLU A 86 26.15 -12.57 -9.40
C GLU A 86 26.42 -13.34 -10.72
N LEU A 87 25.43 -13.41 -11.60
CA LEU A 87 25.54 -14.12 -12.88
C LEU A 87 26.58 -13.52 -13.84
N LYS A 88 26.79 -12.20 -13.80
CA LYS A 88 27.73 -11.44 -14.63
C LYS A 88 27.61 -11.76 -16.13
N ARG A 89 26.41 -11.99 -16.62
CA ARG A 89 26.09 -12.29 -18.00
C ARG A 89 25.52 -11.05 -18.69
N ASP A 90 25.73 -10.93 -19.99
CA ASP A 90 25.24 -9.83 -20.83
C ASP A 90 23.86 -10.07 -21.45
N ASP A 91 23.32 -11.29 -21.28
CA ASP A 91 22.00 -11.68 -21.79
C ASP A 91 20.92 -11.82 -20.72
N VAL A 92 21.20 -11.33 -19.48
CA VAL A 92 20.25 -11.37 -18.35
C VAL A 92 20.00 -9.97 -17.80
N ALA A 93 18.77 -9.75 -17.34
CA ALA A 93 18.37 -8.48 -16.71
C ALA A 93 17.44 -8.70 -15.52
N ALA A 94 17.36 -7.70 -14.64
CA ALA A 94 16.35 -7.63 -13.58
C ALA A 94 15.44 -6.41 -13.78
N ILE A 95 14.21 -6.47 -13.27
CA ILE A 95 13.40 -5.28 -13.08
C ILE A 95 13.35 -4.96 -11.58
N GLY A 96 13.75 -3.72 -11.26
CA GLY A 96 13.78 -3.21 -9.89
C GLY A 96 13.83 -1.70 -9.84
N SER A 97 14.10 -1.13 -8.67
CA SER A 97 14.36 0.30 -8.54
C SER A 97 15.79 0.63 -8.97
N GLU A 98 16.01 1.80 -9.56
CA GLU A 98 17.35 2.26 -9.94
C GLU A 98 18.27 2.36 -8.71
N ALA A 99 17.75 2.87 -7.57
CA ALA A 99 18.50 2.93 -6.32
C ALA A 99 18.93 1.53 -5.83
N GLY A 100 18.03 0.53 -5.95
CA GLY A 100 18.38 -0.86 -5.65
C GLY A 100 19.42 -1.40 -6.61
N GLY A 101 19.29 -1.13 -7.91
CA GLY A 101 20.28 -1.50 -8.92
C GLY A 101 21.68 -1.00 -8.57
N ASN A 102 21.81 0.27 -8.19
CA ASN A 102 23.08 0.86 -7.79
C ASN A 102 23.73 0.14 -6.58
N LEU A 103 22.91 -0.31 -5.59
CA LEU A 103 23.41 -1.07 -4.43
C LEU A 103 24.02 -2.44 -4.86
N TYR A 104 23.48 -3.05 -5.89
CA TYR A 104 23.97 -4.33 -6.42
C TYR A 104 24.98 -4.19 -7.57
N GLY A 105 25.42 -2.96 -7.89
CA GLY A 105 26.36 -2.69 -8.98
C GLY A 105 25.77 -2.93 -10.37
N LEU A 106 24.45 -2.81 -10.52
CA LEU A 106 23.75 -2.93 -11.79
C LEU A 106 23.57 -1.57 -12.46
N MET A 107 23.52 -1.57 -13.78
CA MET A 107 23.30 -0.40 -14.61
C MET A 107 21.86 -0.34 -15.12
N ALA A 108 21.25 0.84 -15.06
CA ALA A 108 19.92 1.10 -15.61
C ALA A 108 20.02 1.34 -17.13
N ILE A 109 19.31 0.55 -17.94
CA ILE A 109 19.28 0.71 -19.40
C ILE A 109 17.93 1.18 -19.95
N LYS A 110 16.84 1.01 -19.20
CA LYS A 110 15.52 1.57 -19.54
C LYS A 110 14.72 1.80 -18.26
N SER A 111 14.23 3.02 -18.06
CA SER A 111 13.41 3.41 -16.90
C SER A 111 11.93 3.57 -17.28
N ASN A 112 11.07 3.73 -16.25
CA ASN A 112 9.63 3.96 -16.40
C ASN A 112 8.91 2.82 -17.15
N LEU A 113 9.14 1.60 -16.73
CA LEU A 113 8.60 0.40 -17.39
C LEU A 113 7.14 0.11 -17.00
N ALA A 114 6.64 0.72 -15.93
CA ALA A 114 5.30 0.44 -15.41
C ALA A 114 4.21 0.89 -16.40
N ASN A 115 3.14 0.08 -16.48
CA ASN A 115 1.96 0.39 -17.30
C ASN A 115 1.25 1.68 -16.83
N GLN A 116 1.29 1.94 -15.51
CA GLN A 116 0.71 3.13 -14.90
C GLN A 116 1.81 4.08 -14.44
N LYS A 117 1.63 5.37 -14.73
CA LYS A 117 2.59 6.42 -14.32
C LYS A 117 2.61 6.63 -12.81
N GLU A 118 1.41 6.55 -12.18
CA GLU A 118 1.21 6.71 -10.76
C GLU A 118 1.16 5.33 -10.10
N ASN A 119 2.25 4.97 -9.43
CA ASN A 119 2.38 3.74 -8.67
C ASN A 119 3.06 4.07 -7.34
N HIS A 120 2.29 3.99 -6.26
CA HIS A 120 2.76 4.34 -4.92
C HIS A 120 2.47 3.20 -3.95
N SER A 121 3.42 2.92 -3.08
CA SER A 121 3.21 2.03 -1.93
C SER A 121 3.15 2.85 -0.66
N ARG A 122 2.13 2.58 0.16
CA ARG A 122 1.98 3.15 1.48
C ARG A 122 2.53 2.18 2.53
N PHE A 123 3.42 2.69 3.34
CA PHE A 123 4.00 2.00 4.50
C PHE A 123 3.47 2.63 5.78
N ILE A 124 3.35 1.82 6.82
CA ILE A 124 3.09 2.29 8.18
C ILE A 124 4.33 2.06 9.04
N VAL A 125 4.58 2.99 9.93
CA VAL A 125 5.62 2.86 10.96
C VAL A 125 4.93 2.43 12.26
N VAL A 126 5.40 1.35 12.85
CA VAL A 126 4.84 0.80 14.09
C VAL A 126 5.86 0.81 15.22
N ALA A 127 5.39 1.06 16.44
CA ALA A 127 6.21 1.05 17.65
C ALA A 127 5.46 0.43 18.83
N ARG A 128 6.21 0.05 19.89
CA ARG A 128 5.60 -0.49 21.11
C ARG A 128 4.80 0.55 21.88
N ASN A 129 5.26 1.79 21.86
CA ASN A 129 4.59 2.90 22.54
C ASN A 129 3.95 3.84 21.49
N PRO A 130 2.71 4.30 21.71
CA PRO A 130 2.10 5.30 20.88
C PRO A 130 2.87 6.62 20.96
N VAL A 131 2.72 7.45 19.93
CA VAL A 131 3.20 8.84 19.96
C VAL A 131 2.05 9.78 20.31
N VAL A 132 2.36 10.87 20.95
CA VAL A 132 1.42 11.97 21.18
C VAL A 132 1.59 12.98 20.06
N VAL A 133 0.55 13.20 19.27
CA VAL A 133 0.55 14.22 18.22
C VAL A 133 -0.05 15.50 18.78
N PRO A 134 0.64 16.65 18.75
CA PRO A 134 0.06 17.93 19.17
C PRO A 134 -1.19 18.27 18.36
N LEU A 135 -2.23 18.85 19.00
CA LEU A 135 -3.54 19.13 18.37
C LEU A 135 -3.45 20.05 17.14
N GLN A 136 -2.43 20.90 17.06
CA GLN A 136 -2.18 21.81 15.94
C GLN A 136 -1.51 21.14 14.74
N VAL A 137 -1.05 19.91 14.89
CA VAL A 137 -0.43 19.13 13.81
C VAL A 137 -1.53 18.33 13.12
N PRO A 138 -1.70 18.43 11.78
CA PRO A 138 -2.60 17.57 11.04
C PRO A 138 -2.30 16.09 11.34
N ALA A 139 -3.32 15.35 11.75
CA ALA A 139 -3.16 13.99 12.19
C ALA A 139 -4.15 13.06 11.49
N LYS A 140 -3.78 11.81 11.40
CA LYS A 140 -4.63 10.70 10.98
C LYS A 140 -4.75 9.72 12.14
N THR A 141 -5.97 9.22 12.38
CA THR A 141 -6.24 8.17 13.34
C THR A 141 -6.68 6.93 12.59
N THR A 142 -5.98 5.82 12.80
CA THR A 142 -6.34 4.50 12.27
C THR A 142 -7.01 3.69 13.37
N LEU A 143 -8.17 3.16 13.06
CA LEU A 143 -8.95 2.30 13.95
C LEU A 143 -9.39 1.02 13.25
N VAL A 144 -9.68 0.01 14.04
CA VAL A 144 -10.29 -1.24 13.59
C VAL A 144 -11.54 -1.49 14.42
N MET A 145 -12.63 -1.89 13.74
CA MET A 145 -13.90 -2.20 14.40
C MET A 145 -14.60 -3.38 13.76
N SER A 146 -15.50 -4.02 14.49
CA SER A 146 -16.50 -4.93 13.95
C SER A 146 -17.91 -4.48 14.37
N THR A 147 -18.84 -4.62 13.46
CA THR A 147 -20.25 -4.22 13.70
C THR A 147 -21.04 -5.36 14.35
N ILE A 148 -22.16 -5.01 14.96
CA ILE A 148 -23.16 -6.01 15.34
C ILE A 148 -23.86 -6.53 14.08
N GLN A 149 -24.37 -7.76 14.14
CA GLN A 149 -25.07 -8.41 13.01
C GLN A 149 -26.52 -7.92 12.91
N LYS A 150 -26.71 -6.71 12.33
CA LYS A 150 -28.04 -6.16 11.99
C LYS A 150 -27.99 -5.35 10.70
N PRO A 151 -29.13 -5.25 9.97
CA PRO A 151 -29.21 -4.40 8.80
C PRO A 151 -28.82 -2.94 9.13
N GLY A 152 -27.95 -2.35 8.32
CA GLY A 152 -27.51 -0.95 8.47
C GLY A 152 -26.42 -0.70 9.52
N ALA A 153 -25.91 -1.71 10.24
CA ALA A 153 -24.94 -1.51 11.30
C ALA A 153 -23.67 -0.75 10.86
N LEU A 154 -23.13 -1.07 9.69
CA LEU A 154 -21.98 -0.33 9.13
C LEU A 154 -22.39 1.11 8.77
N VAL A 155 -23.56 1.31 8.20
CA VAL A 155 -24.06 2.65 7.86
C VAL A 155 -24.18 3.50 9.11
N GLU A 156 -24.75 2.98 10.20
CA GLU A 156 -24.84 3.68 11.49
C GLU A 156 -23.44 4.12 11.98
N ALA A 157 -22.45 3.23 11.90
CA ALA A 157 -21.08 3.56 12.30
C ALA A 157 -20.47 4.66 11.41
N LEU A 158 -20.72 4.65 10.11
CA LEU A 158 -20.24 5.69 9.20
C LEU A 158 -20.96 7.02 9.40
N LEU A 159 -22.25 7.00 9.78
CA LEU A 159 -23.00 8.20 10.11
C LEU A 159 -22.42 8.91 11.33
N VAL A 160 -21.93 8.19 12.33
CA VAL A 160 -21.24 8.79 13.49
C VAL A 160 -20.04 9.64 13.05
N LEU A 161 -19.23 9.18 12.09
CA LEU A 161 -18.11 9.97 11.55
C LEU A 161 -18.62 11.25 10.88
N ARG A 162 -19.64 11.14 10.04
CA ARG A 162 -20.24 12.28 9.34
C ARG A 162 -20.81 13.32 10.34
N GLU A 163 -21.52 12.88 11.36
CA GLU A 163 -22.15 13.76 12.37
C GLU A 163 -21.12 14.52 13.19
N ASN A 164 -19.93 13.96 13.36
CA ASN A 164 -18.79 14.63 13.99
C ASN A 164 -17.88 15.36 12.98
N SER A 165 -18.31 15.51 11.71
CA SER A 165 -17.53 16.17 10.64
C SER A 165 -16.14 15.59 10.43
N ILE A 166 -15.99 14.27 10.57
CA ILE A 166 -14.75 13.54 10.41
C ILE A 166 -14.71 12.94 8.99
N ASN A 167 -13.68 13.30 8.24
CA ASN A 167 -13.44 12.71 6.93
C ASN A 167 -12.78 11.32 7.07
N MET A 168 -13.33 10.34 6.38
CA MET A 168 -12.76 8.99 6.29
C MET A 168 -11.92 8.89 5.00
N THR A 169 -10.66 8.53 5.12
CA THR A 169 -9.73 8.42 3.98
C THR A 169 -9.52 6.99 3.52
N LYS A 170 -9.86 6.00 4.36
CA LYS A 170 -9.76 4.58 4.03
C LYS A 170 -10.83 3.77 4.74
N LEU A 171 -11.36 2.79 4.03
CA LEU A 171 -12.18 1.71 4.56
C LEU A 171 -11.76 0.40 3.89
N GLU A 172 -11.32 -0.57 4.69
CA GLU A 172 -10.96 -1.90 4.23
C GLU A 172 -11.69 -2.94 5.08
N SER A 173 -12.31 -3.94 4.47
CA SER A 173 -12.94 -5.02 5.20
C SER A 173 -12.15 -6.32 5.10
N ARG A 174 -12.09 -7.06 6.21
CA ARG A 174 -11.43 -8.36 6.28
C ARG A 174 -12.32 -9.35 7.02
N PRO A 175 -12.53 -10.56 6.49
CA PRO A 175 -13.22 -11.61 7.22
C PRO A 175 -12.55 -11.91 8.56
N ILE A 176 -13.36 -12.14 9.59
CA ILE A 176 -12.85 -12.55 10.91
C ILE A 176 -12.62 -14.07 10.89
N PRO A 177 -11.37 -14.55 11.04
CA PRO A 177 -11.10 -15.98 11.06
C PRO A 177 -11.92 -16.71 12.11
N GLY A 178 -12.60 -17.79 11.70
CA GLY A 178 -13.43 -18.60 12.61
C GLY A 178 -14.85 -18.08 12.84
N ASN A 179 -15.19 -16.88 12.35
CA ASN A 179 -16.54 -16.29 12.44
C ASN A 179 -17.11 -16.10 11.02
N PRO A 180 -17.85 -17.08 10.47
CA PRO A 180 -18.42 -16.97 9.14
C PRO A 180 -19.30 -15.73 8.99
N TRP A 181 -19.06 -14.96 7.91
CA TRP A 181 -19.87 -13.78 7.55
C TRP A 181 -19.74 -12.58 8.49
N GLU A 182 -18.75 -12.60 9.41
CA GLU A 182 -18.37 -11.42 10.20
C GLU A 182 -17.14 -10.75 9.61
N GLU A 183 -17.15 -9.41 9.60
CA GLU A 183 -16.11 -8.58 9.02
C GLU A 183 -15.46 -7.69 10.08
N MET A 184 -14.15 -7.54 9.96
CA MET A 184 -13.38 -6.51 10.63
C MET A 184 -13.16 -5.35 9.67
N PHE A 185 -13.49 -4.13 10.07
CA PHE A 185 -13.32 -2.91 9.28
C PHE A 185 -12.14 -2.11 9.78
N TYR A 186 -11.17 -1.86 8.90
CA TYR A 186 -10.03 -0.98 9.13
C TYR A 186 -10.34 0.38 8.52
N ILE A 187 -10.25 1.42 9.32
CA ILE A 187 -10.69 2.76 8.98
C ILE A 187 -9.59 3.75 9.31
N ASP A 188 -9.23 4.59 8.33
CA ASP A 188 -8.42 5.77 8.56
C ASP A 188 -9.32 7.00 8.52
N VAL A 189 -9.21 7.83 9.54
CA VAL A 189 -9.92 9.11 9.63
C VAL A 189 -8.94 10.26 9.78
N GLU A 190 -9.26 11.39 9.15
CA GLU A 190 -8.56 12.65 9.38
C GLU A 190 -8.98 13.23 10.73
N GLY A 191 -8.00 13.39 11.59
CA GLY A 191 -8.21 13.95 12.92
C GLY A 191 -7.29 13.35 13.97
N ASN A 192 -6.98 14.20 14.94
CA ASN A 192 -6.21 13.81 16.11
C ASN A 192 -7.11 13.05 17.09
N VAL A 193 -6.64 11.93 17.61
CA VAL A 193 -7.39 11.11 18.58
C VAL A 193 -7.80 11.87 19.83
N GLU A 194 -7.05 12.91 20.24
CA GLU A 194 -7.35 13.77 21.39
C GLU A 194 -8.29 14.94 21.04
N ALA A 195 -8.65 15.13 19.78
CA ALA A 195 -9.57 16.19 19.37
C ALA A 195 -11.02 15.83 19.77
N GLY A 196 -11.77 16.81 20.28
CA GLY A 196 -13.14 16.62 20.74
C GLY A 196 -14.05 15.87 19.76
N PRO A 197 -14.12 16.25 18.46
CA PRO A 197 -14.93 15.52 17.49
C PRO A 197 -14.55 14.04 17.37
N VAL A 198 -13.24 13.70 17.39
CA VAL A 198 -12.79 12.31 17.29
C VAL A 198 -13.11 11.53 18.56
N GLN A 199 -12.93 12.13 19.73
CA GLN A 199 -13.33 11.53 21.01
C GLN A 199 -14.84 11.24 21.06
N ASN A 200 -15.68 12.21 20.69
CA ASN A 200 -17.14 12.04 20.64
C ASN A 200 -17.54 10.91 19.68
N ALA A 201 -16.88 10.84 18.51
CA ALA A 201 -17.14 9.77 17.55
C ALA A 201 -16.72 8.40 18.11
N LEU A 202 -15.56 8.30 18.74
CA LEU A 202 -15.08 7.04 19.34
C LEU A 202 -16.01 6.57 20.47
N ASP A 203 -16.50 7.48 21.31
CA ASP A 203 -17.45 7.14 22.38
C ASP A 203 -18.80 6.64 21.82
N SER A 204 -19.29 7.31 20.77
CA SER A 204 -20.52 6.87 20.09
C SER A 204 -20.33 5.50 19.41
N LEU A 205 -19.19 5.29 18.73
CA LEU A 205 -18.86 4.02 18.08
C LEU A 205 -18.75 2.86 19.08
N ARG A 206 -18.17 3.10 20.28
CA ARG A 206 -18.13 2.09 21.34
C ARG A 206 -19.50 1.60 21.77
N GLY A 207 -20.51 2.46 21.68
CA GLY A 207 -21.91 2.12 22.03
C GLY A 207 -22.64 1.27 20.98
N ILE A 208 -22.22 1.30 19.72
CA ILE A 208 -22.95 0.67 18.59
C ILE A 208 -22.15 -0.42 17.86
N THR A 209 -20.86 -0.57 18.16
CA THR A 209 -20.00 -1.60 17.58
C THR A 209 -19.80 -2.76 18.56
N ARG A 210 -19.53 -3.95 18.03
CA ARG A 210 -19.19 -5.13 18.83
C ARG A 210 -17.75 -5.04 19.36
N TYR A 211 -16.87 -4.45 18.59
CA TYR A 211 -15.45 -4.27 18.90
C TYR A 211 -14.95 -3.00 18.23
N ILE A 212 -14.10 -2.27 18.93
CA ILE A 212 -13.37 -1.13 18.39
C ILE A 212 -12.02 -0.98 19.10
N LYS A 213 -10.98 -0.73 18.32
CA LYS A 213 -9.62 -0.47 18.81
C LYS A 213 -8.99 0.63 17.96
N VAL A 214 -8.39 1.63 18.61
CA VAL A 214 -7.51 2.58 17.95
C VAL A 214 -6.14 1.91 17.76
N LEU A 215 -5.69 1.82 16.51
CA LEU A 215 -4.38 1.24 16.16
C LEU A 215 -3.26 2.27 16.26
N GLY A 216 -3.60 3.57 16.12
CA GLY A 216 -2.66 4.66 16.28
C GLY A 216 -3.22 6.00 15.85
N CYS A 217 -2.57 7.06 16.34
CA CYS A 217 -2.74 8.42 15.85
C CYS A 217 -1.34 8.96 15.51
N TYR A 218 -1.19 9.52 14.34
CA TYR A 218 0.12 9.93 13.81
C TYR A 218 -0.02 11.14 12.89
N PRO A 219 1.07 11.91 12.68
CA PRO A 219 1.06 13.02 11.73
C PRO A 219 0.63 12.55 10.34
N SER A 220 -0.33 13.27 9.74
CA SER A 220 -0.80 12.96 8.39
C SER A 220 0.21 13.41 7.36
N GLU A 221 0.54 12.54 6.40
CA GLU A 221 1.30 12.92 5.21
C GLU A 221 0.32 13.60 4.22
N GLU A 222 0.59 14.87 3.86
CA GLU A 222 -0.18 15.57 2.83
C GLU A 222 0.19 15.02 1.45
N ILE A 223 -0.69 14.20 0.89
CA ILE A 223 -0.59 13.77 -0.51
C ILE A 223 -1.58 14.57 -1.32
N SER A 224 -1.09 15.38 -2.26
CA SER A 224 -1.96 16.10 -3.20
C SER A 224 -2.80 15.09 -4.00
N PRO A 225 -4.14 15.25 -4.05
CA PRO A 225 -4.99 14.34 -4.80
C PRO A 225 -4.59 14.32 -6.28
N THR A 226 -4.42 13.13 -6.84
CA THR A 226 -4.25 12.97 -8.29
C THR A 226 -5.53 13.43 -8.97
N LYS A 227 -5.43 14.31 -9.96
CA LYS A 227 -6.60 14.68 -10.77
C LYS A 227 -7.08 13.45 -11.52
N VAL A 228 -8.14 12.83 -11.04
CA VAL A 228 -8.83 11.77 -11.76
C VAL A 228 -9.47 12.45 -12.98
N ALA A 229 -9.12 12.03 -14.19
CA ALA A 229 -9.83 12.47 -15.40
C ALA A 229 -11.32 12.13 -15.19
N ALA A 230 -12.18 13.13 -15.38
CA ALA A 230 -13.62 12.95 -15.21
C ALA A 230 -14.08 11.74 -16.04
N ALA A 231 -14.98 10.94 -15.49
CA ALA A 231 -15.52 9.71 -16.08
C ALA A 231 -16.39 9.91 -17.33
N SER A 232 -16.04 10.87 -18.19
CA SER A 232 -16.71 11.16 -19.47
C SER A 232 -16.30 10.23 -20.61
N ALA A 233 -15.53 9.17 -20.34
CA ALA A 233 -15.05 8.25 -21.38
C ALA A 233 -15.69 6.85 -21.31
N LEU A 234 -16.82 6.67 -20.63
CA LEU A 234 -17.55 5.39 -20.59
C LEU A 234 -18.96 5.48 -21.23
N ALA A 235 -19.15 6.41 -22.13
CA ALA A 235 -20.35 6.47 -22.98
C ALA A 235 -19.92 6.58 -24.45
N ASP A 236 -19.59 5.42 -25.06
CA ASP A 236 -19.79 5.06 -26.49
C ASP A 236 -19.59 3.54 -26.64
#